data_5dffd2c72f5e93a9d2bd9259a64740af
#
_entry.id   5dffd2c72f5e93a9d2bd9259a64740af
#
_cell.length_a   1.000
_cell.length_b   1.000
_cell.length_c   1.000
_cell.angle_alpha   90.00
_cell.angle_beta   90.00
_cell.angle_gamma   90.00
#
_symmetry.space_group_name_H-M   'P 1'
#
loop_
_entity.id
_entity.type
_entity.pdbx_description
1 polymer ?
#
loop_
_entity_poly.entity_id
_entity_poly.type
_entity_poly.pdbx_seq_one_letter_code
_entity_poly.pdbx_strand_id
1 'polypeptide(L)'
;MKNVEIFRCTCALVGLACTSAFAQVKHASFSEIINPVVVDGGTESIPMAYEAAAAWGDYNNDGFLDVIIAGVTSQGEQTLLYKNKDGKQFEQVAHNFPGLRTSSATWFDYNNDGNLDLFLAGKKSNGEYYAGLWKNKGGDAGFEEVFTGLFPLINNGKENRSNRYVVAADYDGDGWTDLYIQGRTNEGDKNTGISYLYRNVNGENFERIDKPVKNKMGSSAAKPFVQLSGGGAAWADYDGDGFLDLIVSGEGIDVDKYDADYGYHGSYNGAVYKNNGDGTFAEPIEFEGIEEGNPVWIDYNNDGKQDFMVPGVRWDEAVSWNWRGDVYINSVGGFTKYGAATTGLPNSRQALSVDAGDVNNDGFSDILYMNATEETDMVYLNNGGKLDAPMFTASPLVYAGAKAQRGGTANLVDFDNDGNLDAFLVGYGDAGGSHTRLMKNNLGEGITANKAPGAPTNLKAVSGSNGIVMFSWDAPADDVTPASALKYNLYIKQGDVIRMTIPADITTGRLKVAEVSGLISKRVLYKVTGLTGEYTWGVQAVDNAKVGGPFAIFG
;
A
#
# COMPACT_ATOMS: atom_id res chain seq x y z
N MET A 1 -30.19 43.14 72.84
CA MET A 1 -29.13 43.42 71.82
C MET A 1 -28.21 42.23 71.89
N LYS A 2 -28.36 41.33 70.97
CA LYS A 2 -27.61 40.07 70.90
C LYS A 2 -26.54 40.17 69.77
N ASN A 3 -25.30 39.92 70.15
CA ASN A 3 -24.17 39.84 69.26
C ASN A 3 -24.32 38.62 68.32
N VAL A 4 -24.14 38.82 67.04
CA VAL A 4 -24.02 37.76 66.06
C VAL A 4 -22.55 37.67 65.69
N GLU A 5 -21.86 36.60 66.09
CA GLU A 5 -20.52 36.27 65.65
C GLU A 5 -20.58 35.64 64.26
N ILE A 6 -19.84 36.23 63.30
CA ILE A 6 -19.67 35.71 61.96
C ILE A 6 -18.45 34.78 61.97
N PHE A 7 -18.68 33.46 61.84
CA PHE A 7 -17.62 32.49 61.56
C PHE A 7 -17.16 32.63 60.12
N ARG A 8 -15.96 33.06 59.90
CA ARG A 8 -15.29 32.97 58.59
C ARG A 8 -14.69 31.59 58.41
N CYS A 9 -15.29 30.76 57.59
CA CYS A 9 -14.73 29.50 57.15
C CYS A 9 -13.73 29.77 55.99
N THR A 10 -12.45 29.59 56.24
CA THR A 10 -11.39 29.70 55.24
C THR A 10 -11.26 28.32 54.54
N CYS A 11 -11.92 28.14 53.40
CA CYS A 11 -11.63 26.99 52.56
C CYS A 11 -10.30 27.21 51.83
N ALA A 12 -9.28 26.47 52.22
CA ALA A 12 -8.06 26.33 51.43
C ALA A 12 -8.37 25.48 50.21
N LEU A 13 -8.49 26.10 49.02
CA LEU A 13 -8.46 25.40 47.77
C LEU A 13 -7.03 24.84 47.54
N VAL A 14 -6.86 23.55 47.78
CA VAL A 14 -5.71 22.83 47.24
C VAL A 14 -6.07 22.59 45.75
N GLY A 15 -5.52 23.46 44.91
CA GLY A 15 -5.54 23.26 43.46
C GLY A 15 -4.64 22.07 43.10
N LEU A 16 -5.21 20.86 43.00
CA LEU A 16 -4.59 19.83 42.20
C LEU A 16 -4.70 20.30 40.75
N ALA A 17 -3.61 20.88 40.25
CA ALA A 17 -3.39 20.99 38.82
C ALA A 17 -3.20 19.56 38.28
N CYS A 18 -4.28 18.96 37.80
CA CYS A 18 -4.20 17.79 36.95
C CYS A 18 -3.64 18.29 35.61
N THR A 19 -2.32 18.41 35.52
CA THR A 19 -1.65 18.50 34.22
C THR A 19 -1.79 17.13 33.60
N SER A 20 -2.85 16.91 32.83
CA SER A 20 -2.83 15.89 31.78
C SER A 20 -1.66 16.28 30.89
N ALA A 21 -0.53 15.62 31.06
CA ALA A 21 0.53 15.65 30.09
C ALA A 21 -0.08 14.97 28.84
N PHE A 22 -0.60 15.79 27.93
CA PHE A 22 -0.81 15.33 26.57
C PHE A 22 0.59 14.92 26.10
N ALA A 23 0.78 13.64 25.82
CA ALA A 23 1.98 13.21 25.13
C ALA A 23 2.07 14.07 23.87
N GLN A 24 3.12 14.89 23.77
CA GLN A 24 3.31 15.75 22.62
C GLN A 24 3.60 14.82 21.45
N VAL A 25 2.84 14.94 20.37
CA VAL A 25 3.09 14.18 19.14
C VAL A 25 4.52 14.50 18.69
N LYS A 26 5.34 13.46 18.55
CA LYS A 26 6.72 13.62 18.10
C LYS A 26 6.73 13.81 16.59
N HIS A 27 7.30 14.87 16.10
CA HIS A 27 7.39 15.18 14.69
C HIS A 27 8.64 14.58 14.07
N ALA A 28 8.48 13.75 13.03
CA ALA A 28 9.58 13.30 12.19
C ALA A 28 10.19 14.49 11.43
N SER A 29 11.48 14.41 11.12
CA SER A 29 12.22 15.44 10.40
C SER A 29 12.78 14.89 9.10
N PHE A 30 12.37 15.44 7.98
CA PHE A 30 12.80 15.00 6.66
C PHE A 30 13.74 16.01 5.99
N SER A 31 14.72 15.51 5.24
CA SER A 31 15.58 16.29 4.36
C SER A 31 15.63 15.68 2.96
N GLU A 32 15.59 16.55 1.94
CA GLU A 32 15.68 16.11 0.55
C GLU A 32 17.08 15.61 0.19
N ILE A 33 17.17 14.45 -0.45
CA ILE A 33 18.40 13.94 -1.05
C ILE A 33 18.50 14.50 -2.46
N ILE A 34 19.45 15.40 -2.66
CA ILE A 34 19.66 16.08 -3.94
C ILE A 34 20.68 15.29 -4.78
N ASN A 35 20.37 15.10 -6.07
CA ASN A 35 21.26 14.44 -7.04
C ASN A 35 21.76 13.05 -6.61
N PRO A 36 20.84 12.10 -6.28
CA PRO A 36 21.26 10.79 -5.80
C PRO A 36 21.76 9.84 -6.92
N VAL A 37 21.62 10.18 -8.20
CA VAL A 37 21.99 9.30 -9.32
C VAL A 37 23.44 9.51 -9.73
N VAL A 38 24.22 8.42 -9.80
CA VAL A 38 25.60 8.42 -10.26
C VAL A 38 25.65 8.36 -11.79
N VAL A 39 26.38 9.30 -12.38
CA VAL A 39 26.65 9.37 -13.82
C VAL A 39 28.15 9.60 -14.07
N ASP A 40 28.59 9.39 -15.29
CA ASP A 40 29.98 9.70 -15.67
C ASP A 40 30.30 11.18 -15.42
N GLY A 41 31.23 11.42 -14.49
CA GLY A 41 31.70 12.76 -14.14
C GLY A 41 30.95 13.45 -13.00
N GLY A 42 30.01 12.80 -12.31
CA GLY A 42 29.32 13.40 -11.16
C GLY A 42 28.06 12.67 -10.70
N THR A 43 27.10 13.44 -10.25
CA THR A 43 25.78 12.97 -9.83
C THR A 43 24.69 13.88 -10.40
N GLU A 44 23.51 13.33 -10.66
CA GLU A 44 22.33 14.06 -11.10
C GLU A 44 21.08 13.68 -10.31
N SER A 45 20.01 14.45 -10.43
CA SER A 45 18.72 14.13 -9.81
C SER A 45 18.03 13.02 -10.59
N ILE A 46 17.20 12.21 -9.87
CA ILE A 46 16.24 11.32 -10.53
C ILE A 46 15.36 12.19 -11.43
N PRO A 47 15.15 11.81 -12.71
CA PRO A 47 14.34 12.61 -13.62
C PRO A 47 12.96 12.90 -13.08
N MET A 48 12.52 14.13 -13.28
CA MET A 48 11.16 14.53 -12.93
C MET A 48 10.16 13.79 -13.81
N ALA A 49 9.17 13.14 -13.21
CA ALA A 49 8.14 12.40 -13.90
C ALA A 49 6.74 12.75 -13.39
N TYR A 50 5.73 12.65 -14.27
CA TYR A 50 4.33 12.78 -13.93
C TYR A 50 3.50 11.68 -14.59
N GLU A 51 2.24 11.52 -14.20
CA GLU A 51 1.43 10.33 -14.56
C GLU A 51 2.20 9.04 -14.27
N ALA A 52 2.92 9.04 -13.16
CA ALA A 52 3.96 8.08 -12.88
C ALA A 52 3.60 7.12 -11.74
N ALA A 53 3.83 5.84 -11.97
CA ALA A 53 3.95 4.86 -10.90
C ALA A 53 5.39 4.73 -10.45
N ALA A 54 5.58 4.46 -9.15
CA ALA A 54 6.84 4.03 -8.60
C ALA A 54 6.62 2.80 -7.71
N ALA A 55 7.53 1.83 -7.82
CA ALA A 55 7.54 0.64 -6.98
C ALA A 55 8.97 0.31 -6.54
N TRP A 56 9.12 -0.04 -5.26
CA TRP A 56 10.40 -0.33 -4.66
C TRP A 56 10.55 -1.84 -4.42
N GLY A 57 11.68 -2.40 -4.88
CA GLY A 57 11.98 -3.82 -4.72
C GLY A 57 13.47 -4.12 -4.91
N ASP A 58 14.02 -5.01 -4.09
CA ASP A 58 15.39 -5.53 -4.20
C ASP A 58 15.44 -6.55 -5.36
N TYR A 59 15.44 -6.04 -6.62
CA TYR A 59 15.38 -6.90 -7.80
C TYR A 59 16.66 -7.69 -8.04
N ASN A 60 17.78 -7.22 -7.51
CA ASN A 60 19.10 -7.82 -7.72
C ASN A 60 19.61 -8.64 -6.52
N ASN A 61 18.83 -8.73 -5.44
CA ASN A 61 19.13 -9.47 -4.21
C ASN A 61 20.41 -8.97 -3.49
N ASP A 62 20.70 -7.66 -3.53
CA ASP A 62 21.86 -7.09 -2.82
C ASP A 62 21.50 -6.56 -1.41
N GLY A 63 20.23 -6.59 -1.04
CA GLY A 63 19.71 -6.20 0.27
C GLY A 63 19.32 -4.73 0.38
N PHE A 64 19.36 -3.95 -0.70
CA PHE A 64 18.83 -2.61 -0.77
C PHE A 64 17.64 -2.55 -1.72
N LEU A 65 16.62 -1.76 -1.36
CA LEU A 65 15.47 -1.58 -2.23
C LEU A 65 15.83 -0.67 -3.41
N ASP A 66 15.62 -1.18 -4.61
CA ASP A 66 15.76 -0.48 -5.88
C ASP A 66 14.42 0.16 -6.28
N VAL A 67 14.42 1.09 -7.24
CA VAL A 67 13.18 1.75 -7.66
C VAL A 67 12.96 1.68 -9.16
N ILE A 68 11.74 1.28 -9.55
CA ILE A 68 11.20 1.43 -10.90
C ILE A 68 10.28 2.65 -10.94
N ILE A 69 10.40 3.48 -11.96
CA ILE A 69 9.54 4.65 -12.20
C ILE A 69 9.03 4.58 -13.63
N ALA A 70 7.71 4.52 -13.81
CA ALA A 70 7.08 4.53 -15.12
C ALA A 70 6.19 5.77 -15.26
N GLY A 71 6.51 6.70 -16.13
CA GLY A 71 5.79 7.97 -16.25
C GLY A 71 6.31 8.85 -17.41
N VAL A 72 5.79 10.07 -17.51
CA VAL A 72 6.18 11.04 -18.51
C VAL A 72 7.29 11.94 -17.97
N THR A 73 8.44 11.92 -18.62
CA THR A 73 9.60 12.79 -18.34
C THR A 73 9.73 13.89 -19.40
N SER A 74 10.78 14.70 -19.32
CA SER A 74 11.13 15.65 -20.39
C SER A 74 11.47 14.97 -21.73
N GLN A 75 11.70 13.67 -21.73
CA GLN A 75 11.98 12.86 -22.92
C GLN A 75 10.77 12.06 -23.43
N GLY A 76 9.58 12.30 -22.87
CA GLY A 76 8.36 11.56 -23.15
C GLY A 76 8.11 10.43 -22.17
N GLU A 77 7.28 9.46 -22.58
CA GLU A 77 6.97 8.29 -21.76
C GLU A 77 8.22 7.43 -21.56
N GLN A 78 8.59 7.22 -20.30
CA GLN A 78 9.74 6.43 -19.88
C GLN A 78 9.33 5.41 -18.82
N THR A 79 10.06 4.31 -18.80
CA THR A 79 10.14 3.42 -17.64
C THR A 79 11.61 3.36 -17.25
N LEU A 80 11.94 3.71 -16.03
CA LEU A 80 13.31 3.89 -15.54
C LEU A 80 13.55 2.98 -14.36
N LEU A 81 14.60 2.17 -14.41
CA LEU A 81 15.03 1.31 -13.31
C LEU A 81 16.31 1.88 -12.71
N TYR A 82 16.30 2.11 -11.41
CA TYR A 82 17.45 2.59 -10.66
C TYR A 82 17.85 1.57 -9.59
N LYS A 83 19.09 1.12 -9.69
CA LYS A 83 19.74 0.31 -8.67
C LYS A 83 20.23 1.18 -7.53
N ASN A 84 19.89 0.82 -6.30
CA ASN A 84 20.36 1.46 -5.08
C ASN A 84 21.80 1.00 -4.76
N LYS A 85 22.69 1.95 -4.50
CA LYS A 85 24.09 1.72 -4.14
C LYS A 85 24.29 1.96 -2.65
N ASP A 86 24.17 0.93 -1.86
CA ASP A 86 24.43 0.96 -0.41
C ASP A 86 23.60 2.02 0.36
N GLY A 87 22.38 2.29 -0.07
CA GLY A 87 21.50 3.29 0.57
C GLY A 87 21.95 4.75 0.42
N LYS A 88 22.82 5.06 -0.53
CA LYS A 88 23.39 6.41 -0.67
C LYS A 88 23.23 7.03 -2.04
N GLN A 89 23.31 6.22 -3.07
CA GLN A 89 23.30 6.64 -4.46
C GLN A 89 22.53 5.62 -5.29
N PHE A 90 22.09 6.06 -6.46
CA PHE A 90 21.39 5.24 -7.42
C PHE A 90 22.14 5.20 -8.74
N GLU A 91 22.06 4.08 -9.45
CA GLU A 91 22.60 3.90 -10.78
C GLU A 91 21.48 3.50 -11.71
N GLN A 92 21.33 4.21 -12.83
CA GLN A 92 20.33 3.85 -13.83
C GLN A 92 20.73 2.57 -14.56
N VAL A 93 19.81 1.60 -14.59
CA VAL A 93 20.03 0.29 -15.20
C VAL A 93 19.40 0.26 -16.58
N ALA A 94 20.16 -0.23 -17.56
CA ALA A 94 19.65 -0.45 -18.92
C ALA A 94 18.66 -1.63 -18.95
N HIS A 95 17.53 -1.45 -19.62
CA HIS A 95 16.47 -2.44 -19.74
C HIS A 95 15.71 -2.29 -21.06
N ASN A 96 14.75 -3.19 -21.31
CA ASN A 96 13.91 -3.19 -22.52
C ASN A 96 12.41 -2.98 -22.22
N PHE A 97 12.07 -2.45 -21.04
CA PHE A 97 10.67 -2.14 -20.70
C PHE A 97 10.10 -1.06 -21.63
N PRO A 98 8.79 -1.12 -21.97
CA PRO A 98 8.14 -0.05 -22.71
C PRO A 98 8.06 1.23 -21.88
N GLY A 99 8.22 2.40 -22.50
CA GLY A 99 7.90 3.68 -21.87
C GLY A 99 6.39 3.82 -21.68
N LEU A 100 5.96 4.12 -20.44
CA LEU A 100 4.55 4.14 -20.03
C LEU A 100 4.18 5.43 -19.30
N ARG A 101 2.89 5.79 -19.35
CA ARG A 101 2.22 6.80 -18.53
C ARG A 101 0.91 6.27 -17.98
N THR A 102 0.27 6.99 -17.04
CA THR A 102 -0.94 6.54 -16.31
C THR A 102 -0.77 5.08 -15.84
N SER A 103 0.38 4.82 -15.23
CA SER A 103 0.93 3.48 -15.07
C SER A 103 0.63 2.85 -13.71
N SER A 104 0.84 1.56 -13.62
CA SER A 104 1.00 0.78 -12.39
C SER A 104 2.22 -0.11 -12.53
N ALA A 105 2.96 -0.29 -11.45
CA ALA A 105 4.11 -1.17 -11.36
C ALA A 105 4.03 -1.97 -10.07
N THR A 106 4.29 -3.28 -10.13
CA THR A 106 4.20 -4.18 -8.98
C THR A 106 5.32 -5.20 -9.04
N TRP A 107 6.13 -5.26 -7.97
CA TRP A 107 7.17 -6.26 -7.77
C TRP A 107 6.61 -7.46 -7.01
N PHE A 108 6.86 -8.67 -7.49
CA PHE A 108 6.56 -9.93 -6.80
C PHE A 108 7.35 -11.09 -7.45
N ASP A 109 7.47 -12.21 -6.74
CA ASP A 109 8.09 -13.43 -7.26
C ASP A 109 6.98 -14.38 -7.74
N TYR A 110 6.65 -14.36 -9.06
CA TYR A 110 5.54 -15.15 -9.57
C TYR A 110 5.86 -16.65 -9.68
N ASN A 111 7.14 -17.00 -9.79
CA ASN A 111 7.59 -18.36 -10.05
C ASN A 111 8.35 -19.00 -8.89
N ASN A 112 8.42 -18.31 -7.75
CA ASN A 112 9.11 -18.73 -6.52
C ASN A 112 10.59 -19.11 -6.75
N ASP A 113 11.30 -18.42 -7.68
CA ASP A 113 12.72 -18.60 -7.95
C ASP A 113 13.63 -17.71 -7.08
N GLY A 114 13.02 -16.86 -6.24
CA GLY A 114 13.70 -15.95 -5.31
C GLY A 114 14.13 -14.62 -5.92
N ASN A 115 13.86 -14.38 -7.22
CA ASN A 115 14.07 -13.10 -7.87
C ASN A 115 12.73 -12.35 -8.00
N LEU A 116 12.75 -11.04 -7.77
CA LEU A 116 11.56 -10.23 -7.98
C LEU A 116 11.31 -10.04 -9.46
N ASP A 117 10.11 -10.42 -9.91
CA ASP A 117 9.57 -10.16 -11.23
C ASP A 117 8.75 -8.87 -11.22
N LEU A 118 8.47 -8.32 -12.39
CA LEU A 118 7.83 -7.01 -12.52
C LEU A 118 6.58 -7.09 -13.39
N PHE A 119 5.43 -6.67 -12.85
CA PHE A 119 4.25 -6.39 -13.64
C PHE A 119 4.17 -4.89 -13.95
N LEU A 120 3.99 -4.56 -15.22
CA LEU A 120 3.83 -3.20 -15.71
C LEU A 120 2.53 -3.07 -16.50
N ALA A 121 1.78 -1.99 -16.22
CA ALA A 121 0.62 -1.60 -17.00
C ALA A 121 0.59 -0.09 -17.23
N GLY A 122 -0.05 0.36 -18.31
CA GLY A 122 -0.15 1.78 -18.61
C GLY A 122 -0.43 2.08 -20.08
N LYS A 123 -0.14 3.31 -20.50
CA LYS A 123 -0.34 3.80 -21.86
C LYS A 123 0.99 4.17 -22.52
N LYS A 124 1.26 3.64 -23.70
CA LYS A 124 2.43 3.96 -24.51
C LYS A 124 2.27 5.32 -25.22
N SER A 125 3.37 5.87 -25.75
CA SER A 125 3.40 7.14 -26.51
C SER A 125 2.51 7.13 -27.75
N ASN A 126 2.34 5.97 -28.39
CA ASN A 126 1.44 5.82 -29.56
C ASN A 126 -0.04 5.73 -29.17
N GLY A 127 -0.38 5.83 -27.88
CA GLY A 127 -1.73 5.76 -27.36
C GLY A 127 -2.24 4.36 -27.05
N GLU A 128 -1.49 3.32 -27.36
CA GLU A 128 -1.84 1.94 -27.03
C GLU A 128 -1.75 1.68 -25.52
N TYR A 129 -2.70 0.92 -24.98
CA TYR A 129 -2.64 0.42 -23.63
C TYR A 129 -1.72 -0.81 -23.57
N TYR A 130 -1.11 -1.01 -22.42
CA TYR A 130 -0.17 -2.08 -22.18
C TYR A 130 -0.39 -2.73 -20.82
N ALA A 131 -0.21 -4.05 -20.75
CA ALA A 131 -0.04 -4.81 -19.53
C ALA A 131 0.85 -6.01 -19.81
N GLY A 132 1.89 -6.21 -19.02
CA GLY A 132 2.84 -7.30 -19.22
C GLY A 132 3.57 -7.69 -17.95
N LEU A 133 3.89 -8.98 -17.84
CA LEU A 133 4.72 -9.55 -16.80
C LEU A 133 6.15 -9.78 -17.34
N TRP A 134 7.13 -9.31 -16.60
CA TRP A 134 8.54 -9.37 -16.91
C TRP A 134 9.27 -10.25 -15.92
N LYS A 135 9.71 -11.42 -16.37
CA LYS A 135 10.53 -12.32 -15.58
C LYS A 135 11.93 -11.75 -15.40
N ASN A 136 12.39 -11.69 -14.16
CA ASN A 136 13.77 -11.38 -13.80
C ASN A 136 14.63 -12.63 -13.96
N LYS A 137 15.69 -12.54 -14.76
CA LYS A 137 16.61 -13.66 -15.00
C LYS A 137 17.73 -13.79 -13.96
N GLY A 138 17.66 -12.96 -12.92
CA GLY A 138 18.61 -12.91 -11.82
C GLY A 138 19.86 -12.07 -12.11
N GLY A 139 20.33 -11.33 -11.12
CA GLY A 139 21.50 -10.46 -11.22
C GLY A 139 21.43 -9.48 -12.39
N ASP A 140 22.51 -9.37 -13.15
CA ASP A 140 22.61 -8.48 -14.31
C ASP A 140 22.10 -9.11 -15.63
N ALA A 141 21.44 -10.28 -15.60
CA ALA A 141 20.94 -10.94 -16.81
C ALA A 141 19.70 -10.26 -17.41
N GLY A 142 19.14 -9.28 -16.70
CA GLY A 142 18.01 -8.46 -17.15
C GLY A 142 16.67 -9.18 -17.11
N PHE A 143 15.71 -8.65 -17.87
CA PHE A 143 14.31 -9.07 -17.83
C PHE A 143 13.84 -9.61 -19.17
N GLU A 144 12.82 -10.47 -19.13
CA GLU A 144 12.16 -11.05 -20.29
C GLU A 144 10.64 -10.98 -20.12
N GLU A 145 9.93 -10.46 -21.11
CA GLU A 145 8.46 -10.44 -21.09
C GLU A 145 7.90 -11.85 -21.26
N VAL A 146 7.06 -12.27 -20.32
CA VAL A 146 6.42 -13.59 -20.32
C VAL A 146 4.91 -13.46 -20.39
N PHE A 147 4.20 -14.54 -20.78
CA PHE A 147 2.73 -14.57 -20.91
C PHE A 147 2.18 -13.43 -21.79
N THR A 148 2.89 -13.10 -22.88
CA THR A 148 2.52 -12.03 -23.81
C THR A 148 1.09 -12.23 -24.33
N GLY A 149 0.24 -11.19 -24.16
CA GLY A 149 -1.16 -11.21 -24.60
C GLY A 149 -2.13 -11.95 -23.66
N LEU A 150 -1.66 -12.44 -22.51
CA LEU A 150 -2.53 -13.07 -21.51
C LEU A 150 -3.36 -12.04 -20.73
N PHE A 151 -2.76 -10.91 -20.38
CA PHE A 151 -3.41 -9.89 -19.58
C PHE A 151 -4.14 -8.85 -20.43
N PRO A 152 -5.25 -8.26 -19.94
CA PRO A 152 -5.96 -7.24 -20.67
C PRO A 152 -5.10 -5.98 -20.82
N LEU A 153 -5.15 -5.35 -21.97
CA LEU A 153 -4.50 -4.07 -22.20
C LEU A 153 -5.23 -2.97 -21.41
N ILE A 154 -4.61 -2.42 -20.39
CA ILE A 154 -5.24 -1.51 -19.43
C ILE A 154 -4.41 -0.26 -19.16
N ASN A 155 -5.09 0.78 -18.70
CA ASN A 155 -4.52 1.91 -17.97
C ASN A 155 -5.43 2.31 -16.81
N ASN A 156 -5.05 3.30 -16.03
CA ASN A 156 -5.87 3.79 -14.92
C ASN A 156 -7.28 4.29 -15.37
N GLY A 157 -7.43 4.73 -16.59
CA GLY A 157 -8.69 5.28 -17.14
C GLY A 157 -8.82 6.79 -17.02
N LYS A 158 -8.02 7.45 -16.20
CA LYS A 158 -7.98 8.92 -16.06
C LYS A 158 -6.63 9.43 -16.53
N GLU A 159 -6.62 10.44 -17.41
CA GLU A 159 -5.39 11.12 -17.80
C GLU A 159 -4.82 11.90 -16.62
N ASN A 160 -3.49 12.03 -16.58
CA ASN A 160 -2.72 12.68 -15.52
C ASN A 160 -2.70 11.96 -14.17
N ARG A 161 -2.94 10.63 -14.11
CA ARG A 161 -3.02 9.88 -12.84
C ARG A 161 -2.41 8.49 -12.94
N SER A 162 -1.79 8.07 -11.86
CA SER A 162 -1.27 6.72 -11.67
C SER A 162 -1.63 6.24 -10.28
N ASN A 163 -2.05 4.99 -10.17
CA ASN A 163 -2.51 4.41 -8.91
C ASN A 163 -2.09 2.94 -8.83
N ARG A 164 -2.26 2.34 -7.66
CA ARG A 164 -2.09 0.90 -7.44
C ARG A 164 -3.31 0.14 -7.94
N TYR A 165 -3.49 0.07 -9.25
CA TYR A 165 -4.61 -0.64 -9.86
C TYR A 165 -4.26 -2.08 -10.29
N VAL A 166 -3.02 -2.50 -10.05
CA VAL A 166 -2.57 -3.89 -10.11
C VAL A 166 -1.91 -4.22 -8.77
N VAL A 167 -2.43 -5.24 -8.08
CA VAL A 167 -1.92 -5.69 -6.78
C VAL A 167 -1.75 -7.20 -6.76
N ALA A 168 -0.66 -7.65 -6.13
CA ALA A 168 -0.24 -9.03 -6.08
C ALA A 168 -0.37 -9.59 -4.66
N ALA A 169 -0.91 -10.80 -4.50
CA ALA A 169 -0.94 -11.55 -3.24
C ALA A 169 -1.35 -13.01 -3.49
N ASP A 170 -0.96 -13.93 -2.63
CA ASP A 170 -1.45 -15.31 -2.61
C ASP A 170 -2.82 -15.34 -1.92
N TYR A 171 -3.92 -15.15 -2.72
CA TYR A 171 -5.25 -15.01 -2.15
C TYR A 171 -5.88 -16.35 -1.75
N ASP A 172 -5.49 -17.46 -2.38
CA ASP A 172 -6.08 -18.78 -2.10
C ASP A 172 -5.21 -19.68 -1.20
N GLY A 173 -4.05 -19.16 -0.77
CA GLY A 173 -3.16 -19.82 0.18
C GLY A 173 -2.43 -21.02 -0.41
N ASP A 174 -2.24 -21.07 -1.74
CA ASP A 174 -1.53 -22.17 -2.40
C ASP A 174 -0.01 -21.91 -2.52
N GLY A 175 0.44 -20.70 -2.12
CA GLY A 175 1.84 -20.29 -2.08
C GLY A 175 2.36 -19.77 -3.41
N TRP A 176 1.49 -19.48 -4.37
CA TRP A 176 1.82 -18.81 -5.62
C TRP A 176 1.13 -17.45 -5.67
N THR A 177 1.91 -16.42 -5.91
CA THR A 177 1.39 -15.05 -5.89
C THR A 177 0.48 -14.79 -7.08
N ASP A 178 -0.75 -14.41 -6.80
CA ASP A 178 -1.82 -14.10 -7.75
C ASP A 178 -1.86 -12.61 -8.08
N LEU A 179 -2.65 -12.22 -9.08
CA LEU A 179 -2.82 -10.84 -9.51
C LEU A 179 -4.28 -10.41 -9.52
N TYR A 180 -4.60 -9.32 -8.83
CA TYR A 180 -5.82 -8.57 -9.09
C TYR A 180 -5.50 -7.36 -9.97
N ILE A 181 -6.31 -7.17 -11.01
CA ILE A 181 -6.13 -6.14 -12.03
C ILE A 181 -7.44 -5.39 -12.20
N GLN A 182 -7.44 -4.08 -12.01
CA GLN A 182 -8.54 -3.20 -12.39
C GLN A 182 -8.04 -2.08 -13.30
N GLY A 183 -8.93 -1.45 -14.04
CA GLY A 183 -8.55 -0.33 -14.91
C GLY A 183 -9.53 -0.13 -16.06
N ARG A 184 -9.19 0.75 -16.98
CA ARG A 184 -9.94 0.96 -18.21
C ARG A 184 -9.27 0.23 -19.36
N THR A 185 -10.06 -0.53 -20.11
CA THR A 185 -9.64 -1.14 -21.37
C THR A 185 -10.35 -0.47 -22.54
N ASN A 186 -9.68 -0.40 -23.69
CA ASN A 186 -10.25 0.00 -24.98
C ASN A 186 -10.57 -1.23 -25.87
N GLU A 187 -10.55 -2.43 -25.33
CA GLU A 187 -10.95 -3.63 -26.03
C GLU A 187 -12.47 -3.61 -26.27
N GLY A 188 -12.88 -3.59 -27.52
CA GLY A 188 -14.27 -3.45 -27.94
C GLY A 188 -14.71 -2.01 -28.19
N ASP A 189 -16.00 -1.81 -28.48
CA ASP A 189 -16.55 -0.51 -28.92
C ASP A 189 -16.70 0.55 -27.80
N LYS A 190 -16.34 0.23 -26.56
CA LYS A 190 -16.54 1.12 -25.40
C LYS A 190 -15.37 1.05 -24.44
N ASN A 191 -14.88 2.21 -24.04
CA ASN A 191 -13.98 2.38 -22.87
C ASN A 191 -14.68 1.86 -21.60
N THR A 192 -14.47 0.63 -21.22
CA THR A 192 -15.12 0.02 -20.05
C THR A 192 -14.12 -0.20 -18.92
N GLY A 193 -14.57 0.02 -17.68
CA GLY A 193 -13.86 -0.43 -16.50
C GLY A 193 -13.83 -1.97 -16.44
N ILE A 194 -12.74 -2.51 -15.96
CA ILE A 194 -12.59 -3.94 -15.71
C ILE A 194 -12.03 -4.19 -14.33
N SER A 195 -12.36 -5.35 -13.77
CA SER A 195 -11.81 -5.86 -12.51
C SER A 195 -11.72 -7.36 -12.63
N TYR A 196 -10.49 -7.89 -12.68
CA TYR A 196 -10.21 -9.30 -12.87
C TYR A 196 -9.24 -9.83 -11.83
N LEU A 197 -9.51 -11.04 -11.35
CA LEU A 197 -8.58 -11.81 -10.54
C LEU A 197 -7.96 -12.90 -11.41
N TYR A 198 -6.63 -12.97 -11.39
CA TYR A 198 -5.85 -14.00 -12.07
C TYR A 198 -5.18 -14.87 -11.03
N ARG A 199 -5.52 -16.15 -11.03
CA ARG A 199 -4.87 -17.17 -10.23
C ARG A 199 -3.59 -17.62 -10.92
N ASN A 200 -2.49 -17.62 -10.17
CA ASN A 200 -1.23 -18.20 -10.61
C ASN A 200 -1.27 -19.73 -10.48
N VAL A 201 -1.02 -20.43 -11.55
CA VAL A 201 -1.01 -21.89 -11.57
C VAL A 201 0.43 -22.38 -11.57
N ASN A 202 0.98 -22.61 -10.38
CA ASN A 202 2.32 -23.17 -10.13
C ASN A 202 3.47 -22.40 -10.79
N GLY A 203 3.35 -21.08 -11.02
CA GLY A 203 4.34 -20.28 -11.73
C GLY A 203 4.44 -20.55 -13.23
N GLU A 204 3.55 -21.37 -13.79
CA GLU A 204 3.59 -21.78 -15.20
C GLU A 204 2.54 -21.05 -16.06
N ASN A 205 1.46 -20.59 -15.46
CA ASN A 205 0.36 -19.90 -16.14
C ASN A 205 -0.47 -19.08 -15.15
N PHE A 206 -1.31 -18.17 -15.69
CA PHE A 206 -2.33 -17.46 -14.93
C PHE A 206 -3.72 -17.76 -15.52
N GLU A 207 -4.65 -18.11 -14.64
CA GLU A 207 -6.04 -18.36 -14.98
C GLU A 207 -6.94 -17.25 -14.46
N ARG A 208 -7.74 -16.63 -15.34
CA ARG A 208 -8.72 -15.63 -14.91
C ARG A 208 -9.86 -16.31 -14.15
N ILE A 209 -10.15 -15.79 -12.95
CA ILE A 209 -11.21 -16.31 -12.08
C ILE A 209 -12.51 -15.57 -12.36
N ASP A 210 -13.43 -16.24 -13.07
CA ASP A 210 -14.76 -15.73 -13.43
C ASP A 210 -15.88 -16.27 -12.50
N LYS A 211 -15.55 -16.64 -11.26
CA LYS A 211 -16.55 -17.16 -10.31
C LYS A 211 -17.47 -16.04 -9.83
N PRO A 212 -18.80 -16.23 -9.84
CA PRO A 212 -19.74 -15.21 -9.41
C PRO A 212 -19.62 -14.94 -7.92
N VAL A 213 -19.39 -13.67 -7.56
CA VAL A 213 -19.68 -13.15 -6.23
C VAL A 213 -21.18 -12.85 -6.16
N LYS A 214 -21.85 -13.21 -5.10
CA LYS A 214 -23.22 -12.76 -4.84
C LYS A 214 -23.19 -11.28 -4.56
N ASN A 215 -23.53 -10.46 -5.54
CA ASN A 215 -23.32 -9.02 -5.50
C ASN A 215 -24.62 -8.30 -5.87
N LYS A 216 -25.05 -7.37 -5.00
CA LYS A 216 -26.21 -6.51 -5.22
C LYS A 216 -25.97 -5.37 -6.21
N MET A 217 -24.73 -5.01 -6.47
CA MET A 217 -24.35 -3.88 -7.33
C MET A 217 -24.55 -4.13 -8.83
N GLY A 218 -25.44 -5.04 -9.22
CA GLY A 218 -25.84 -5.19 -10.62
C GLY A 218 -24.80 -5.82 -11.54
N SER A 219 -23.76 -6.47 -11.01
CA SER A 219 -22.87 -7.29 -11.84
C SER A 219 -23.67 -8.44 -12.45
N SER A 220 -23.52 -8.65 -13.76
CA SER A 220 -24.05 -9.84 -14.37
C SER A 220 -23.41 -11.07 -13.73
N ALA A 221 -24.10 -12.20 -13.68
CA ALA A 221 -23.63 -13.46 -13.09
C ALA A 221 -22.27 -13.96 -13.61
N ALA A 222 -21.68 -13.30 -14.60
CA ALA A 222 -20.42 -13.62 -15.24
C ALA A 222 -19.21 -12.80 -14.74
N LYS A 223 -19.39 -11.81 -13.84
CA LYS A 223 -18.29 -10.94 -13.38
C LYS A 223 -18.21 -10.94 -11.86
N PRO A 224 -17.16 -11.52 -11.27
CA PRO A 224 -17.07 -11.70 -9.81
C PRO A 224 -16.91 -10.40 -9.03
N PHE A 225 -16.32 -9.35 -9.61
CA PHE A 225 -16.06 -8.08 -8.95
C PHE A 225 -16.77 -6.92 -9.64
N VAL A 226 -17.06 -5.86 -8.89
CA VAL A 226 -17.52 -4.59 -9.47
C VAL A 226 -16.47 -4.08 -10.47
N GLN A 227 -16.93 -3.72 -11.67
CA GLN A 227 -16.02 -3.29 -12.74
C GLN A 227 -15.66 -1.82 -12.56
N LEU A 228 -14.39 -1.54 -12.34
CA LEU A 228 -13.90 -0.24 -11.92
C LEU A 228 -12.76 0.28 -12.80
N SER A 229 -12.63 1.60 -12.84
CA SER A 229 -11.48 2.32 -13.36
C SER A 229 -11.16 3.52 -12.47
N GLY A 230 -10.03 4.17 -12.67
CA GLY A 230 -9.69 5.44 -12.02
C GLY A 230 -9.46 5.38 -10.51
N GLY A 231 -9.29 4.21 -9.95
CA GLY A 231 -9.05 3.98 -8.54
C GLY A 231 -7.96 2.94 -8.30
N GLY A 232 -7.99 2.27 -7.17
CA GLY A 232 -6.99 1.28 -6.77
C GLY A 232 -7.55 0.17 -5.90
N ALA A 233 -6.67 -0.75 -5.51
CA ALA A 233 -6.96 -1.91 -4.69
C ALA A 233 -5.84 -2.17 -3.67
N ALA A 234 -6.15 -2.96 -2.63
CA ALA A 234 -5.17 -3.45 -1.67
C ALA A 234 -5.66 -4.76 -1.01
N TRP A 235 -4.71 -5.62 -0.65
CA TRP A 235 -4.97 -6.86 0.06
C TRP A 235 -4.69 -6.72 1.55
N ALA A 236 -5.49 -7.34 2.41
CA ALA A 236 -5.19 -7.58 3.82
C ALA A 236 -6.10 -8.65 4.41
N ASP A 237 -5.67 -9.32 5.47
CA ASP A 237 -6.51 -10.17 6.32
C ASP A 237 -7.24 -9.26 7.34
N TYR A 238 -8.40 -8.67 6.93
CA TYR A 238 -9.04 -7.62 7.75
C TYR A 238 -9.81 -8.18 8.96
N ASP A 239 -10.28 -9.42 8.87
CA ASP A 239 -11.04 -10.03 9.96
C ASP A 239 -10.24 -11.08 10.76
N GLY A 240 -8.98 -11.29 10.37
CA GLY A 240 -8.05 -12.15 11.05
C GLY A 240 -8.39 -13.64 10.92
N ASP A 241 -9.00 -14.07 9.82
CA ASP A 241 -9.30 -15.49 9.58
C ASP A 241 -8.17 -16.25 8.87
N GLY A 242 -7.11 -15.53 8.44
CA GLY A 242 -5.91 -16.05 7.80
C GLY A 242 -5.99 -16.09 6.28
N PHE A 243 -7.04 -15.55 5.67
CA PHE A 243 -7.13 -15.36 4.22
C PHE A 243 -7.05 -13.88 3.89
N LEU A 244 -6.41 -13.57 2.78
CA LEU A 244 -6.30 -12.19 2.31
C LEU A 244 -7.60 -11.75 1.65
N ASP A 245 -8.14 -10.66 2.15
CA ASP A 245 -9.34 -9.99 1.68
C ASP A 245 -8.96 -8.83 0.76
N LEU A 246 -9.87 -8.43 -0.11
CA LEU A 246 -9.61 -7.41 -1.10
C LEU A 246 -10.47 -6.16 -0.87
N ILE A 247 -9.82 -5.00 -0.74
CA ILE A 247 -10.49 -3.70 -0.85
C ILE A 247 -10.28 -3.13 -2.24
N VAL A 248 -11.34 -2.59 -2.83
CA VAL A 248 -11.30 -1.92 -4.13
C VAL A 248 -12.05 -0.59 -4.06
N SER A 249 -11.61 0.39 -4.83
CA SER A 249 -12.33 1.66 -5.02
C SER A 249 -12.11 2.16 -6.44
N GLY A 250 -13.09 2.87 -6.98
CA GLY A 250 -12.98 3.43 -8.33
C GLY A 250 -14.30 3.95 -8.88
N GLU A 251 -14.25 4.37 -10.13
CA GLU A 251 -15.39 4.76 -10.93
C GLU A 251 -15.95 3.55 -11.67
N GLY A 252 -17.18 3.16 -11.37
CA GLY A 252 -17.97 2.23 -12.19
C GLY A 252 -18.53 2.94 -13.41
N ILE A 253 -18.46 2.33 -14.59
CA ILE A 253 -19.02 2.95 -15.78
C ILE A 253 -20.51 2.63 -15.83
N ASP A 254 -21.33 3.64 -15.57
CA ASP A 254 -22.77 3.62 -15.83
C ASP A 254 -23.01 4.18 -17.25
N VAL A 255 -23.21 3.28 -18.21
CA VAL A 255 -23.44 3.67 -19.62
C VAL A 255 -24.73 4.44 -19.85
N ASP A 256 -25.63 4.46 -18.86
CA ASP A 256 -26.92 5.14 -18.94
C ASP A 256 -26.85 6.60 -18.43
N LYS A 257 -25.72 7.02 -17.82
CA LYS A 257 -25.50 8.37 -17.30
C LYS A 257 -24.41 9.10 -18.09
N TYR A 258 -24.73 9.51 -19.30
CA TYR A 258 -23.85 10.34 -20.12
C TYR A 258 -24.18 11.82 -19.92
N ASP A 259 -23.21 12.62 -19.46
CA ASP A 259 -23.27 14.08 -19.45
C ASP A 259 -22.46 14.64 -20.62
N ALA A 260 -23.06 15.54 -21.42
CA ALA A 260 -22.43 16.10 -22.63
C ALA A 260 -21.22 17.01 -22.32
N ASP A 261 -21.18 17.64 -21.14
CA ASP A 261 -20.13 18.58 -20.74
C ASP A 261 -18.98 17.90 -19.95
N TYR A 262 -19.26 16.77 -19.28
CA TYR A 262 -18.31 16.10 -18.39
C TYR A 262 -18.07 14.61 -18.69
N GLY A 263 -18.73 14.04 -19.70
CA GLY A 263 -18.62 12.63 -20.07
C GLY A 263 -19.52 11.70 -19.26
N TYR A 264 -19.18 10.41 -19.18
CA TYR A 264 -19.93 9.45 -18.38
C TYR A 264 -19.63 9.68 -16.89
N HIS A 265 -20.65 10.08 -16.13
CA HIS A 265 -20.57 10.04 -14.67
C HIS A 265 -20.92 8.62 -14.22
N GLY A 266 -19.90 7.85 -13.88
CA GLY A 266 -20.06 6.54 -13.26
C GLY A 266 -20.51 6.65 -11.82
N SER A 267 -21.07 5.59 -11.30
CA SER A 267 -21.23 5.44 -9.85
C SER A 267 -19.85 5.19 -9.23
N TYR A 268 -19.51 5.96 -8.18
CA TYR A 268 -18.28 5.73 -7.41
C TYR A 268 -18.53 4.58 -6.43
N ASN A 269 -17.84 3.47 -6.63
CA ASN A 269 -18.07 2.25 -5.88
C ASN A 269 -16.81 1.88 -5.10
N GLY A 270 -17.00 1.58 -3.82
CA GLY A 270 -16.01 0.98 -2.95
C GLY A 270 -16.56 -0.31 -2.36
N ALA A 271 -15.72 -1.32 -2.26
CA ALA A 271 -16.11 -2.62 -1.73
C ALA A 271 -14.95 -3.30 -1.00
N VAL A 272 -15.27 -3.93 0.13
CA VAL A 272 -14.41 -4.91 0.79
C VAL A 272 -14.98 -6.29 0.49
N TYR A 273 -14.20 -7.13 -0.17
CA TYR A 273 -14.55 -8.51 -0.49
C TYR A 273 -13.87 -9.44 0.50
N LYS A 274 -14.67 -10.04 1.41
CA LYS A 274 -14.18 -11.08 2.31
C LYS A 274 -13.91 -12.37 1.54
N ASN A 275 -12.71 -12.90 1.67
CA ASN A 275 -12.30 -14.19 1.14
C ASN A 275 -12.84 -15.33 2.02
N ASN A 276 -13.51 -16.32 1.44
CA ASN A 276 -14.05 -17.46 2.17
C ASN A 276 -13.03 -18.60 2.37
N GLY A 277 -11.81 -18.46 1.80
CA GLY A 277 -10.77 -19.48 1.85
C GLY A 277 -11.05 -20.76 1.05
N ASP A 278 -12.00 -20.70 0.12
CA ASP A 278 -12.36 -21.79 -0.80
C ASP A 278 -12.26 -21.35 -2.28
N GLY A 279 -11.61 -20.22 -2.52
CA GLY A 279 -11.48 -19.58 -3.84
C GLY A 279 -12.71 -18.77 -4.24
N THR A 280 -13.64 -18.50 -3.30
CA THR A 280 -14.78 -17.60 -3.49
C THR A 280 -14.74 -16.44 -2.50
N PHE A 281 -15.52 -15.41 -2.79
CA PHE A 281 -15.67 -14.25 -1.91
C PHE A 281 -17.12 -14.14 -1.41
N ALA A 282 -17.29 -13.60 -0.19
CA ALA A 282 -18.59 -13.29 0.37
C ALA A 282 -19.24 -12.08 -0.34
N GLU A 283 -20.52 -11.80 -0.03
CA GLU A 283 -21.15 -10.52 -0.39
C GLU A 283 -20.26 -9.36 0.08
N PRO A 284 -19.94 -8.37 -0.78
CA PRO A 284 -19.05 -7.28 -0.39
C PRO A 284 -19.68 -6.36 0.66
N ILE A 285 -18.82 -5.83 1.52
CA ILE A 285 -19.15 -4.67 2.36
C ILE A 285 -18.95 -3.43 1.50
N GLU A 286 -20.05 -2.80 1.13
CA GLU A 286 -20.06 -1.63 0.27
C GLU A 286 -19.75 -0.36 1.07
N PHE A 287 -18.95 0.54 0.50
CA PHE A 287 -18.72 1.87 1.03
C PHE A 287 -18.74 2.93 -0.08
N GLU A 288 -18.76 4.20 0.30
CA GLU A 288 -18.70 5.30 -0.67
C GLU A 288 -17.36 5.30 -1.39
N GLY A 289 -17.34 4.79 -2.61
CA GLY A 289 -16.16 4.75 -3.46
C GLY A 289 -15.70 6.13 -3.91
N ILE A 290 -14.46 6.18 -4.36
CA ILE A 290 -13.80 7.38 -4.87
C ILE A 290 -13.05 7.03 -6.15
N GLU A 291 -12.82 8.02 -6.99
CA GLU A 291 -11.83 7.95 -8.04
C GLU A 291 -10.54 8.69 -7.63
N GLU A 292 -9.48 8.46 -8.35
CA GLU A 292 -8.20 9.19 -8.29
C GLU A 292 -7.31 8.86 -7.10
N GLY A 293 -7.73 8.05 -6.15
CA GLY A 293 -6.94 7.60 -5.03
C GLY A 293 -6.86 6.08 -4.93
N ASN A 294 -5.97 5.59 -4.14
CA ASN A 294 -5.89 4.18 -3.80
C ASN A 294 -6.30 3.96 -2.34
N PRO A 295 -7.11 2.94 -2.04
CA PRO A 295 -7.35 2.54 -0.66
C PRO A 295 -6.05 2.01 -0.03
N VAL A 296 -5.87 2.24 1.27
CA VAL A 296 -4.76 1.70 2.05
C VAL A 296 -5.29 1.08 3.33
N TRP A 297 -4.80 -0.11 3.66
CA TRP A 297 -5.05 -0.75 4.94
C TRP A 297 -4.12 -0.19 6.02
N ILE A 298 -4.65 -0.02 7.21
CA ILE A 298 -3.95 0.50 8.39
C ILE A 298 -4.59 -0.10 9.65
N ASP A 299 -3.80 -0.48 10.63
CA ASP A 299 -4.30 -0.69 12.00
C ASP A 299 -4.14 0.63 12.76
N TYR A 300 -5.15 1.50 12.67
CA TYR A 300 -5.08 2.87 13.17
C TYR A 300 -4.90 2.94 14.70
N ASN A 301 -5.58 2.04 15.42
CA ASN A 301 -5.65 2.06 16.87
C ASN A 301 -4.85 0.93 17.55
N ASN A 302 -4.08 0.16 16.77
CA ASN A 302 -3.27 -0.98 17.22
C ASN A 302 -4.09 -2.08 17.94
N ASP A 303 -5.37 -2.27 17.53
CA ASP A 303 -6.25 -3.31 18.10
C ASP A 303 -6.09 -4.68 17.41
N GLY A 304 -5.23 -4.76 16.39
CA GLY A 304 -4.95 -5.97 15.63
C GLY A 304 -5.93 -6.24 14.50
N LYS A 305 -6.85 -5.32 14.22
CA LYS A 305 -7.75 -5.40 13.07
C LYS A 305 -7.34 -4.37 12.03
N GLN A 306 -7.52 -4.73 10.77
CA GLN A 306 -7.24 -3.79 9.71
C GLN A 306 -8.41 -2.83 9.52
N ASP A 307 -8.12 -1.56 9.73
CA ASP A 307 -8.91 -0.41 9.33
C ASP A 307 -8.51 -0.02 7.90
N PHE A 308 -9.21 0.90 7.28
CA PHE A 308 -8.76 1.40 5.99
C PHE A 308 -9.02 2.89 5.80
N MET A 309 -8.19 3.49 4.96
CA MET A 309 -8.34 4.85 4.50
C MET A 309 -8.61 4.88 2.99
N VAL A 310 -9.48 5.78 2.57
CA VAL A 310 -9.83 5.97 1.16
C VAL A 310 -9.72 7.46 0.81
N PRO A 311 -8.55 7.91 0.33
CA PRO A 311 -8.37 9.26 -0.16
C PRO A 311 -8.81 9.38 -1.62
N GLY A 312 -9.40 10.49 -2.00
CA GLY A 312 -9.75 10.73 -3.40
C GLY A 312 -10.93 11.66 -3.59
N VAL A 313 -11.53 11.59 -4.77
CA VAL A 313 -12.63 12.45 -5.16
C VAL A 313 -13.84 11.67 -5.63
N ARG A 314 -15.00 12.23 -5.44
CA ARG A 314 -16.24 11.80 -6.09
C ARG A 314 -17.03 12.99 -6.57
N TRP A 315 -17.78 12.83 -7.65
CA TRP A 315 -18.80 13.79 -8.05
C TRP A 315 -20.07 13.59 -7.21
N ASP A 316 -20.60 14.70 -6.70
CA ASP A 316 -21.85 14.72 -5.95
C ASP A 316 -22.75 15.82 -6.56
N GLU A 317 -23.98 15.47 -6.95
CA GLU A 317 -24.91 16.40 -7.58
C GLU A 317 -25.22 17.64 -6.73
N ALA A 318 -25.13 17.52 -5.40
CA ALA A 318 -25.45 18.61 -4.48
C ALA A 318 -24.30 19.60 -4.26
N VAL A 319 -23.02 19.12 -4.33
CA VAL A 319 -21.83 19.90 -3.95
C VAL A 319 -20.75 19.93 -5.03
N SER A 320 -21.00 19.36 -6.21
CA SER A 320 -20.01 19.20 -7.29
C SER A 320 -18.93 18.18 -6.89
N TRP A 321 -17.66 18.46 -7.19
CA TRP A 321 -16.54 17.59 -6.80
C TRP A 321 -16.36 17.62 -5.28
N ASN A 322 -16.50 16.46 -4.66
CA ASN A 322 -16.36 16.25 -3.21
C ASN A 322 -15.08 15.44 -2.93
N TRP A 323 -14.10 16.11 -2.36
CA TRP A 323 -12.79 15.56 -2.01
C TRP A 323 -12.84 14.96 -0.61
N ARG A 324 -12.23 13.80 -0.41
CA ARG A 324 -12.34 13.05 0.84
C ARG A 324 -11.03 12.38 1.25
N GLY A 325 -10.77 12.40 2.56
CA GLY A 325 -9.80 11.57 3.25
C GLY A 325 -10.53 10.83 4.36
N ASP A 326 -11.41 9.89 3.98
CA ASP A 326 -12.23 9.14 4.92
C ASP A 326 -11.43 7.96 5.51
N VAL A 327 -11.57 7.76 6.82
CA VAL A 327 -11.02 6.61 7.55
C VAL A 327 -12.17 5.74 8.04
N TYR A 328 -12.04 4.45 7.87
CA TYR A 328 -13.03 3.46 8.26
C TYR A 328 -12.42 2.53 9.30
N ILE A 329 -12.91 2.64 10.54
CA ILE A 329 -12.44 1.85 11.68
C ILE A 329 -13.21 0.53 11.76
N ASN A 330 -12.49 -0.57 11.78
CA ASN A 330 -13.01 -1.93 11.91
C ASN A 330 -13.46 -2.19 13.36
N SER A 331 -14.75 -2.27 13.58
CA SER A 331 -15.36 -2.45 14.89
C SER A 331 -16.32 -3.63 14.92
N VAL A 332 -16.83 -3.95 16.10
CA VAL A 332 -17.87 -4.98 16.22
C VAL A 332 -19.10 -4.58 15.42
N GLY A 333 -19.38 -5.32 14.35
CA GLY A 333 -20.54 -5.08 13.48
C GLY A 333 -20.19 -4.42 12.15
N GLY A 334 -18.90 -4.20 11.84
CA GLY A 334 -18.42 -3.67 10.57
C GLY A 334 -17.57 -2.41 10.68
N PHE A 335 -17.45 -1.69 9.59
CA PHE A 335 -16.62 -0.49 9.53
C PHE A 335 -17.40 0.77 9.90
N THR A 336 -16.84 1.59 10.79
CA THR A 336 -17.37 2.91 11.17
C THR A 336 -16.58 4.00 10.45
N LYS A 337 -17.28 4.84 9.68
CA LYS A 337 -16.69 5.93 8.90
C LYS A 337 -16.41 7.17 9.75
N TYR A 338 -15.20 7.73 9.59
CA TYR A 338 -14.78 9.02 10.12
C TYR A 338 -14.35 9.93 8.97
N GLY A 339 -15.02 11.06 8.82
CA GLY A 339 -14.70 12.05 7.78
C GLY A 339 -13.71 13.10 8.24
N ALA A 340 -13.30 14.00 7.34
CA ALA A 340 -12.25 14.99 7.54
C ALA A 340 -12.38 15.86 8.80
N ALA A 341 -13.59 16.21 9.23
CA ALA A 341 -13.80 16.99 10.47
C ALA A 341 -13.28 16.26 11.72
N THR A 342 -13.24 14.94 11.70
CA THR A 342 -12.72 14.11 12.79
C THR A 342 -11.30 13.62 12.49
N THR A 343 -11.04 13.24 11.25
CA THR A 343 -9.71 12.70 10.90
C THR A 343 -8.62 13.76 10.92
N GLY A 344 -8.93 15.02 10.63
CA GLY A 344 -7.94 16.09 10.43
C GLY A 344 -7.22 15.99 9.08
N LEU A 345 -7.62 15.05 8.23
CA LEU A 345 -7.10 14.89 6.88
C LEU A 345 -7.75 15.91 5.93
N PRO A 346 -7.06 16.33 4.86
CA PRO A 346 -7.59 17.37 4.00
C PRO A 346 -8.81 16.93 3.19
N ASN A 347 -9.75 17.85 3.03
CA ASN A 347 -10.82 17.79 2.02
C ASN A 347 -10.37 18.54 0.75
N SER A 348 -9.15 18.38 0.31
CA SER A 348 -8.58 19.20 -0.73
C SER A 348 -8.53 18.48 -2.08
N ARG A 349 -8.54 19.29 -3.15
CA ARG A 349 -8.49 18.80 -4.53
C ARG A 349 -7.30 17.88 -4.76
N GLN A 350 -7.55 16.64 -5.23
CA GLN A 350 -6.57 15.76 -5.85
C GLN A 350 -5.55 15.11 -4.89
N ALA A 351 -6.03 14.49 -3.82
CA ALA A 351 -5.25 13.48 -3.11
C ALA A 351 -5.21 12.20 -3.96
N LEU A 352 -4.06 11.84 -4.46
CA LEU A 352 -3.96 10.81 -5.48
C LEU A 352 -3.19 9.58 -5.03
N SER A 353 -2.33 9.72 -4.04
CA SER A 353 -1.57 8.60 -3.50
C SER A 353 -1.31 8.79 -2.02
N VAL A 354 -1.48 7.70 -1.31
CA VAL A 354 -1.15 7.60 0.11
C VAL A 354 -0.37 6.33 0.37
N ASP A 355 0.44 6.37 1.41
CA ASP A 355 1.06 5.19 1.99
C ASP A 355 1.03 5.31 3.52
N ALA A 356 1.00 4.17 4.22
CA ALA A 356 0.89 4.10 5.67
C ALA A 356 2.11 3.42 6.29
N GLY A 357 2.57 3.94 7.44
CA GLY A 357 3.65 3.37 8.23
C GLY A 357 4.07 4.31 9.35
N ASP A 358 4.71 3.79 10.40
CA ASP A 358 5.20 4.56 11.53
C ASP A 358 6.48 5.31 11.16
N VAL A 359 6.36 6.63 10.93
CA VAL A 359 7.51 7.47 10.51
C VAL A 359 8.21 8.16 11.69
N ASN A 360 7.58 8.17 12.87
CA ASN A 360 8.10 8.85 14.05
C ASN A 360 8.45 7.87 15.18
N ASN A 361 8.38 6.58 14.92
CA ASN A 361 8.68 5.46 15.83
C ASN A 361 7.95 5.60 17.18
N ASP A 362 6.65 5.91 17.12
CA ASP A 362 5.77 5.94 18.29
C ASP A 362 4.87 4.69 18.42
N GLY A 363 4.98 3.77 17.47
CA GLY A 363 4.27 2.51 17.42
C GLY A 363 2.92 2.57 16.69
N PHE A 364 2.48 3.73 16.22
CA PHE A 364 1.25 3.90 15.45
C PHE A 364 1.55 4.23 14.00
N SER A 365 0.79 3.65 13.08
CA SER A 365 0.96 3.98 11.66
C SER A 365 0.48 5.39 11.34
N ASP A 366 1.35 6.16 10.70
CA ASP A 366 1.12 7.49 10.13
C ASP A 366 0.75 7.39 8.66
N ILE A 367 0.41 8.52 8.04
CA ILE A 367 0.03 8.60 6.63
C ILE A 367 0.94 9.56 5.88
N LEU A 368 1.66 9.08 4.87
CA LEU A 368 2.24 9.94 3.83
C LEU A 368 1.14 10.27 2.82
N TYR A 369 0.86 11.55 2.65
CA TYR A 369 -0.24 12.04 1.85
C TYR A 369 0.25 12.99 0.76
N MET A 370 0.16 12.60 -0.49
CA MET A 370 0.47 13.45 -1.62
C MET A 370 -0.74 14.31 -1.97
N ASN A 371 -0.59 15.62 -1.81
CA ASN A 371 -1.68 16.59 -1.92
C ASN A 371 -1.41 17.64 -3.01
N ALA A 372 -2.37 17.88 -3.88
CA ALA A 372 -2.20 18.80 -5.02
C ALA A 372 -2.63 20.25 -4.76
N THR A 373 -3.27 20.57 -3.65
CA THR A 373 -3.84 21.91 -3.41
C THR A 373 -3.25 22.67 -2.26
N GLU A 374 -2.62 21.96 -1.33
CA GLU A 374 -1.85 22.57 -0.27
C GLU A 374 -0.44 22.92 -0.79
N GLU A 375 0.24 23.84 -0.16
CA GLU A 375 1.55 24.30 -0.64
C GLU A 375 2.68 23.28 -0.42
N THR A 376 2.40 22.13 0.25
CA THR A 376 3.38 21.09 0.57
C THR A 376 2.72 19.71 0.68
N ASP A 377 3.48 18.66 0.33
CA ASP A 377 3.12 17.29 0.71
C ASP A 377 3.25 17.13 2.23
N MET A 378 2.47 16.24 2.80
CA MET A 378 2.33 16.11 4.25
C MET A 378 2.53 14.68 4.70
N VAL A 379 3.14 14.54 5.85
CA VAL A 379 2.94 13.39 6.73
C VAL A 379 1.86 13.75 7.75
N TYR A 380 0.88 12.89 7.92
CA TYR A 380 -0.16 13.03 8.93
C TYR A 380 0.11 12.04 10.05
N LEU A 381 0.58 12.57 11.18
CA LEU A 381 0.97 11.78 12.35
C LEU A 381 -0.26 11.32 13.11
N ASN A 382 -0.31 10.04 13.45
CA ASN A 382 -1.37 9.41 14.23
C ASN A 382 -1.36 9.95 15.67
N ASN A 383 -2.49 10.34 16.19
CA ASN A 383 -2.61 10.88 17.55
C ASN A 383 -2.76 9.78 18.61
N GLY A 384 -2.08 8.64 18.43
CA GLY A 384 -2.04 7.52 19.39
C GLY A 384 -3.31 6.69 19.37
N GLY A 385 -3.89 6.43 18.19
CA GLY A 385 -5.06 5.58 18.00
C GLY A 385 -6.37 6.13 18.55
N LYS A 386 -6.44 7.43 18.87
CA LYS A 386 -7.63 8.05 19.43
C LYS A 386 -8.67 8.33 18.35
N LEU A 387 -9.93 8.01 18.63
CA LEU A 387 -11.05 8.19 17.71
C LEU A 387 -11.74 9.57 17.85
N ASP A 388 -11.22 10.46 18.67
CA ASP A 388 -11.65 11.85 18.81
C ASP A 388 -10.84 12.79 17.91
N ALA A 389 -11.41 13.93 17.53
CA ALA A 389 -10.80 14.87 16.60
C ALA A 389 -9.69 15.71 17.25
N PRO A 390 -8.56 15.92 16.54
CA PRO A 390 -8.22 15.29 15.28
C PRO A 390 -7.57 13.91 15.49
N MET A 391 -7.89 12.94 14.61
CA MET A 391 -7.26 11.62 14.61
C MET A 391 -5.80 11.69 14.16
N PHE A 392 -5.50 12.63 13.25
CA PHE A 392 -4.16 12.87 12.72
C PHE A 392 -3.76 14.33 12.84
N THR A 393 -2.46 14.57 12.97
CA THR A 393 -1.87 15.92 13.00
C THR A 393 -0.92 16.10 11.83
N ALA A 394 -1.12 17.16 11.05
CA ALA A 394 -0.30 17.45 9.88
C ALA A 394 1.15 17.82 10.26
N SER A 395 2.11 17.21 9.57
CA SER A 395 3.54 17.49 9.65
C SER A 395 4.09 17.70 8.23
N PRO A 396 4.34 18.95 7.80
CA PRO A 396 4.75 19.24 6.43
C PRO A 396 6.13 18.67 6.11
N LEU A 397 6.27 18.10 4.90
CA LEU A 397 7.57 17.81 4.32
C LEU A 397 8.19 19.11 3.81
N VAL A 398 9.32 19.50 4.40
CA VAL A 398 10.00 20.76 4.05
C VAL A 398 11.06 20.50 2.99
N TYR A 399 10.86 21.06 1.80
CA TYR A 399 11.83 20.98 0.70
C TYR A 399 11.90 22.31 -0.08
N ALA A 400 12.98 22.50 -0.84
CA ALA A 400 13.20 23.75 -1.57
C ALA A 400 12.36 23.82 -2.85
N GLY A 401 11.56 24.87 -2.98
CA GLY A 401 11.16 25.44 -4.27
C GLY A 401 9.95 24.88 -4.98
N ALA A 402 9.28 23.83 -4.55
CA ALA A 402 8.12 23.33 -5.28
C ALA A 402 6.92 23.02 -4.40
N LYS A 403 5.77 23.31 -4.94
CA LYS A 403 4.44 23.11 -4.37
C LYS A 403 3.95 21.70 -4.64
N ALA A 404 2.91 21.31 -3.94
CA ALA A 404 2.21 20.03 -3.93
C ALA A 404 2.21 19.27 -5.27
N GLN A 405 2.23 17.99 -5.19
CA GLN A 405 2.38 17.06 -6.33
C GLN A 405 1.07 16.33 -6.61
N ARG A 406 0.77 16.12 -7.88
CA ARG A 406 -0.40 15.36 -8.33
C ARG A 406 -0.04 14.40 -9.47
N GLY A 407 -0.85 13.39 -9.71
CA GLY A 407 -0.69 12.46 -10.83
C GLY A 407 0.54 11.58 -10.72
N GLY A 408 0.79 11.02 -9.54
CA GLY A 408 1.93 10.18 -9.28
C GLY A 408 1.76 9.26 -8.07
N THR A 409 2.87 8.87 -7.47
CA THR A 409 2.92 7.90 -6.37
C THR A 409 3.70 8.47 -5.18
N ALA A 410 3.18 8.19 -3.98
CA ALA A 410 3.85 8.39 -2.70
C ALA A 410 4.17 7.02 -2.08
N ASN A 411 5.41 6.82 -1.63
CA ASN A 411 5.83 5.61 -0.96
C ASN A 411 6.58 5.95 0.34
N LEU A 412 6.29 5.21 1.40
CA LEU A 412 7.13 5.11 2.58
C LEU A 412 8.06 3.90 2.43
N VAL A 413 9.35 4.13 2.47
CA VAL A 413 10.40 3.15 2.19
C VAL A 413 11.62 3.41 3.05
N ASP A 414 12.19 2.37 3.65
CA ASP A 414 13.52 2.42 4.26
C ASP A 414 14.56 2.14 3.15
N PHE A 415 14.98 3.20 2.42
CA PHE A 415 15.86 3.02 1.26
C PHE A 415 17.33 2.81 1.64
N ASP A 416 17.74 3.23 2.85
CA ASP A 416 19.14 3.11 3.29
C ASP A 416 19.35 2.09 4.43
N ASN A 417 18.31 1.32 4.74
CA ASN A 417 18.32 0.25 5.74
C ASN A 417 18.69 0.74 7.15
N ASP A 418 18.30 1.95 7.52
CA ASP A 418 18.52 2.48 8.87
C ASP A 418 17.39 2.16 9.85
N GLY A 419 16.33 1.49 9.35
CA GLY A 419 15.15 1.06 10.10
C GLY A 419 14.06 2.12 10.20
N ASN A 420 14.24 3.30 9.61
CA ASN A 420 13.26 4.37 9.64
C ASN A 420 12.66 4.57 8.25
N LEU A 421 11.35 4.79 8.18
CA LEU A 421 10.69 5.04 6.91
C LEU A 421 11.02 6.42 6.37
N ASP A 422 11.58 6.44 5.18
CA ASP A 422 11.80 7.60 4.34
C ASP A 422 10.62 7.85 3.42
N ALA A 423 10.55 9.02 2.76
CA ALA A 423 9.47 9.33 1.83
C ALA A 423 9.99 9.48 0.40
N PHE A 424 9.34 8.81 -0.55
CA PHE A 424 9.56 8.98 -1.97
C PHE A 424 8.29 9.50 -2.64
N LEU A 425 8.44 10.56 -3.43
CA LEU A 425 7.35 11.25 -4.08
C LEU A 425 7.68 11.45 -5.57
N VAL A 426 6.77 11.06 -6.44
CA VAL A 426 6.87 11.31 -7.88
C VAL A 426 5.53 11.82 -8.40
N GLY A 427 5.53 12.91 -9.18
CA GLY A 427 4.30 13.48 -9.70
C GLY A 427 4.44 14.87 -10.32
N TYR A 428 3.32 15.55 -10.53
CA TYR A 428 3.23 16.86 -11.17
C TYR A 428 2.86 17.94 -10.15
N GLY A 429 3.57 19.07 -10.14
CA GLY A 429 3.28 20.22 -9.28
C GLY A 429 2.50 21.32 -9.99
N ASP A 430 1.63 22.04 -9.26
CA ASP A 430 0.77 23.12 -9.81
C ASP A 430 1.54 24.32 -10.37
N ALA A 431 2.80 24.49 -10.00
CA ALA A 431 3.66 25.57 -10.51
C ALA A 431 4.25 25.29 -11.92
N GLY A 432 3.79 24.22 -12.60
CA GLY A 432 4.18 23.89 -13.98
C GLY A 432 5.42 23.03 -14.09
N GLY A 433 5.79 22.25 -13.07
CA GLY A 433 6.92 21.31 -13.12
C GLY A 433 6.59 19.94 -12.55
N SER A 434 7.13 18.89 -13.18
CA SER A 434 7.14 17.55 -12.60
C SER A 434 8.15 17.51 -11.46
N HIS A 435 7.95 16.63 -10.50
CA HIS A 435 8.86 16.46 -9.36
C HIS A 435 9.06 14.98 -9.04
N THR A 436 10.30 14.63 -8.76
CA THR A 436 10.68 13.36 -8.15
C THR A 436 11.55 13.70 -6.94
N ARG A 437 11.16 13.26 -5.76
CA ARG A 437 11.84 13.59 -4.51
C ARG A 437 12.07 12.36 -3.66
N LEU A 438 13.28 12.23 -3.19
CA LEU A 438 13.66 11.28 -2.15
C LEU A 438 13.94 12.08 -0.87
N MET A 439 13.19 11.81 0.18
CA MET A 439 13.23 12.55 1.44
C MET A 439 13.70 11.60 2.54
N LYS A 440 14.93 11.80 3.01
CA LYS A 440 15.44 11.02 4.15
C LYS A 440 14.82 11.49 5.46
N ASN A 441 14.36 10.52 6.24
CA ASN A 441 13.91 10.73 7.61
C ASN A 441 15.14 10.81 8.56
N ASN A 442 15.38 11.99 9.10
CA ASN A 442 16.50 12.21 10.04
C ASN A 442 16.09 12.00 11.50
N LEU A 443 14.87 11.52 11.72
CA LEU A 443 14.22 11.50 13.03
C LEU A 443 14.11 12.91 13.66
N GLY A 444 13.10 13.12 14.46
CA GLY A 444 12.91 14.36 15.20
C GLY A 444 13.61 14.32 16.56
N GLU A 445 13.63 15.46 17.24
CA GLU A 445 14.17 15.54 18.61
C GLU A 445 13.43 14.58 19.56
N GLY A 446 14.18 13.71 20.24
CA GLY A 446 13.64 12.73 21.18
C GLY A 446 12.99 11.50 20.53
N ILE A 447 13.16 11.30 19.22
CA ILE A 447 12.77 10.07 18.52
C ILE A 447 13.97 9.11 18.49
N THR A 448 13.73 7.86 18.84
CA THR A 448 14.72 6.78 18.75
C THR A 448 14.54 6.03 17.42
N ALA A 449 15.61 5.63 16.78
CA ALA A 449 15.56 4.81 15.60
C ALA A 449 14.81 3.50 15.87
N ASN A 450 13.99 3.06 14.91
CA ASN A 450 13.25 1.83 14.98
C ASN A 450 14.18 0.61 15.03
N LYS A 451 13.73 -0.45 15.70
CA LYS A 451 14.42 -1.75 15.72
C LYS A 451 13.46 -2.82 15.27
N ALA A 452 13.97 -3.73 14.47
CA ALA A 452 13.20 -4.87 14.03
C ALA A 452 12.60 -5.68 15.21
N PRO A 453 11.39 -6.22 15.05
CA PRO A 453 10.78 -7.11 16.03
C PRO A 453 11.64 -8.36 16.30
N GLY A 454 11.46 -8.99 17.44
CA GLY A 454 12.05 -10.29 17.73
C GLY A 454 11.49 -11.40 16.83
N ALA A 455 12.09 -12.60 16.90
CA ALA A 455 11.53 -13.77 16.23
C ALA A 455 10.28 -14.29 16.96
N PRO A 456 9.21 -14.69 16.24
CA PRO A 456 8.07 -15.39 16.82
C PRO A 456 8.49 -16.68 17.56
N THR A 457 7.69 -17.11 18.52
CA THR A 457 7.98 -18.30 19.35
C THR A 457 6.81 -19.28 19.36
N ASN A 458 7.01 -20.46 19.98
CA ASN A 458 6.00 -21.50 20.11
C ASN A 458 5.33 -21.91 18.79
N LEU A 459 6.15 -22.04 17.74
CA LEU A 459 5.71 -22.42 16.41
C LEU A 459 5.03 -23.79 16.40
N LYS A 460 3.88 -23.90 15.73
CA LYS A 460 3.11 -25.15 15.59
C LYS A 460 2.57 -25.26 14.17
N ALA A 461 2.60 -26.49 13.63
CA ALA A 461 1.90 -26.84 12.41
C ALA A 461 0.97 -28.02 12.68
N VAL A 462 -0.30 -27.91 12.28
CA VAL A 462 -1.31 -28.94 12.44
C VAL A 462 -1.90 -29.27 11.07
N SER A 463 -1.66 -30.49 10.61
CA SER A 463 -2.22 -30.98 9.35
C SER A 463 -3.71 -31.25 9.49
N GLY A 464 -4.52 -30.66 8.60
CA GLY A 464 -5.92 -30.93 8.43
C GLY A 464 -6.20 -31.91 7.28
N SER A 465 -7.45 -32.00 6.87
CA SER A 465 -7.86 -32.76 5.68
C SER A 465 -7.53 -31.99 4.39
N ASN A 466 -7.39 -32.71 3.26
CA ASN A 466 -7.22 -32.13 1.92
C ASN A 466 -5.96 -31.27 1.71
N GLY A 467 -4.85 -31.61 2.40
CA GLY A 467 -3.59 -30.86 2.23
C GLY A 467 -3.60 -29.47 2.89
N ILE A 468 -4.60 -29.19 3.73
CA ILE A 468 -4.61 -27.97 4.52
C ILE A 468 -3.67 -28.14 5.71
N VAL A 469 -2.80 -27.17 5.94
CA VAL A 469 -1.96 -27.08 7.13
C VAL A 469 -2.28 -25.77 7.85
N MET A 470 -2.44 -25.87 9.17
CA MET A 470 -2.69 -24.72 10.04
C MET A 470 -1.43 -24.43 10.83
N PHE A 471 -0.87 -23.24 10.61
CA PHE A 471 0.30 -22.75 11.33
C PHE A 471 -0.14 -21.83 12.47
N SER A 472 0.65 -21.80 13.54
CA SER A 472 0.43 -20.86 14.63
C SER A 472 1.73 -20.56 15.36
N TRP A 473 1.78 -19.40 16.00
CA TRP A 473 2.91 -18.88 16.74
C TRP A 473 2.50 -17.88 17.81
N ASP A 474 3.42 -17.58 18.71
CA ASP A 474 3.27 -16.48 19.67
C ASP A 474 4.01 -15.24 19.16
N ALA A 475 3.42 -14.07 19.39
CA ALA A 475 4.01 -12.79 19.03
C ALA A 475 5.34 -12.56 19.76
N PRO A 476 6.37 -12.03 19.09
CA PRO A 476 7.57 -11.55 19.77
C PRO A 476 7.34 -10.21 20.45
N ALA A 477 8.36 -9.73 21.16
CA ALA A 477 8.44 -8.34 21.58
C ALA A 477 9.00 -7.46 20.44
N ASP A 478 8.58 -6.22 20.45
CA ASP A 478 9.09 -5.13 19.63
C ASP A 478 9.40 -3.92 20.52
N ASP A 479 10.12 -2.91 20.02
CA ASP A 479 10.47 -1.75 20.83
C ASP A 479 9.31 -0.75 20.99
N VAL A 480 8.48 -0.56 19.95
CA VAL A 480 7.36 0.39 19.97
C VAL A 480 6.04 -0.17 19.44
N THR A 481 6.06 -1.06 18.43
CA THR A 481 4.84 -1.66 17.89
C THR A 481 4.29 -2.69 18.86
N PRO A 482 3.05 -2.53 19.35
CA PRO A 482 2.49 -3.51 20.27
C PRO A 482 2.23 -4.86 19.58
N ALA A 483 2.34 -5.95 20.34
CA ALA A 483 2.18 -7.31 19.82
C ALA A 483 0.84 -7.56 19.11
N SER A 484 -0.19 -6.77 19.37
CA SER A 484 -1.49 -6.81 18.68
C SER A 484 -1.42 -6.27 17.25
N ALA A 485 -0.55 -5.28 16.99
CA ALA A 485 -0.42 -4.61 15.70
C ALA A 485 0.67 -5.21 14.80
N LEU A 486 1.52 -6.11 15.33
CA LEU A 486 2.50 -6.83 14.51
C LEU A 486 1.81 -7.64 13.41
N LYS A 487 2.35 -7.55 12.21
CA LYS A 487 1.97 -8.37 11.05
C LYS A 487 2.99 -9.48 10.84
N TYR A 488 2.64 -10.47 10.03
CA TYR A 488 3.48 -11.65 9.88
C TYR A 488 3.69 -12.03 8.42
N ASN A 489 4.91 -12.43 8.11
CA ASN A 489 5.32 -13.00 6.85
C ASN A 489 5.67 -14.47 7.06
N LEU A 490 5.00 -15.36 6.34
CA LEU A 490 5.20 -16.80 6.40
C LEU A 490 5.96 -17.27 5.16
N TYR A 491 6.93 -18.16 5.33
CA TYR A 491 7.45 -18.92 4.20
C TYR A 491 7.31 -20.42 4.41
N ILE A 492 7.18 -21.14 3.30
CA ILE A 492 7.22 -22.59 3.23
C ILE A 492 8.25 -23.00 2.19
N LYS A 493 9.22 -23.81 2.61
CA LYS A 493 10.26 -24.31 1.74
C LYS A 493 10.09 -25.80 1.51
N GLN A 494 10.04 -26.17 0.23
CA GLN A 494 9.96 -27.56 -0.22
C GLN A 494 10.98 -27.79 -1.33
N GLY A 495 12.08 -28.52 -1.00
CA GLY A 495 13.24 -28.58 -1.88
C GLY A 495 13.90 -27.20 -2.03
N ASP A 496 14.08 -26.76 -3.27
CA ASP A 496 14.64 -25.43 -3.59
C ASP A 496 13.56 -24.33 -3.76
N VAL A 497 12.28 -24.70 -3.78
CA VAL A 497 11.17 -23.77 -3.93
C VAL A 497 10.82 -23.15 -2.57
N ILE A 498 10.78 -21.83 -2.52
CA ILE A 498 10.37 -21.06 -1.34
C ILE A 498 9.12 -20.27 -1.72
N ARG A 499 7.99 -20.65 -1.15
CA ARG A 499 6.72 -19.93 -1.25
C ARG A 499 6.62 -18.98 -0.06
N MET A 500 6.28 -17.73 -0.30
CA MET A 500 6.32 -16.71 0.75
C MET A 500 5.15 -15.74 0.61
N THR A 501 4.58 -15.32 1.73
CA THR A 501 3.48 -14.34 1.74
C THR A 501 3.91 -13.02 1.10
N ILE A 502 5.09 -12.53 1.49
CA ILE A 502 5.74 -11.35 0.88
C ILE A 502 7.22 -11.68 0.66
N PRO A 503 7.82 -11.37 -0.50
CA PRO A 503 9.23 -11.61 -0.75
C PRO A 503 10.16 -11.02 0.32
N ALA A 504 11.00 -11.85 0.91
CA ALA A 504 12.00 -11.48 1.92
C ALA A 504 13.24 -12.37 1.83
N ASP A 505 14.35 -11.89 2.35
CA ASP A 505 15.54 -12.71 2.57
C ASP A 505 15.37 -13.54 3.86
N ILE A 506 15.25 -14.84 3.75
CA ILE A 506 15.03 -15.73 4.89
C ILE A 506 16.21 -15.77 5.87
N THR A 507 17.40 -15.31 5.48
CA THR A 507 18.61 -15.30 6.31
C THR A 507 18.69 -14.05 7.17
N THR A 508 18.37 -12.90 6.59
CA THR A 508 18.46 -11.60 7.26
C THR A 508 17.14 -11.10 7.81
N GLY A 509 16.02 -11.59 7.29
CA GLY A 509 14.68 -11.09 7.59
C GLY A 509 14.28 -9.81 6.83
N ARG A 510 15.16 -9.29 5.97
CA ARG A 510 14.85 -8.09 5.18
C ARG A 510 13.76 -8.35 4.16
N LEU A 511 12.75 -7.49 4.15
CA LEU A 511 11.74 -7.49 3.09
C LEU A 511 12.36 -7.02 1.78
N LYS A 512 12.03 -7.71 0.69
CA LYS A 512 12.51 -7.36 -0.66
C LYS A 512 11.61 -6.36 -1.37
N VAL A 513 10.48 -5.98 -0.80
CA VAL A 513 9.52 -5.01 -1.36
C VAL A 513 9.09 -4.02 -0.28
N ALA A 514 8.85 -2.77 -0.65
CA ALA A 514 8.31 -1.76 0.26
C ALA A 514 6.79 -1.89 0.43
N GLU A 515 6.10 -2.50 -0.53
CA GLU A 515 4.67 -2.79 -0.44
C GLU A 515 4.44 -4.01 0.45
N VAL A 516 3.81 -3.78 1.59
CA VAL A 516 3.58 -4.82 2.60
C VAL A 516 2.11 -5.27 2.66
N SER A 517 1.29 -4.90 1.69
CA SER A 517 -0.05 -5.46 1.53
C SER A 517 0.07 -6.96 1.25
N GLY A 518 -0.73 -7.76 1.94
CA GLY A 518 -0.61 -9.21 1.89
C GLY A 518 0.06 -9.85 3.10
N LEU A 519 0.61 -9.07 4.06
CA LEU A 519 1.00 -9.60 5.36
C LEU A 519 -0.22 -10.05 6.16
N ILE A 520 -0.05 -11.13 6.91
CA ILE A 520 -1.10 -11.71 7.75
C ILE A 520 -1.21 -10.90 9.05
N SER A 521 -2.43 -10.55 9.46
CA SER A 521 -2.69 -9.81 10.69
C SER A 521 -2.74 -10.69 11.94
N LYS A 522 -2.95 -12.00 11.77
CA LYS A 522 -3.20 -12.92 12.87
C LYS A 522 -2.04 -13.89 13.11
N ARG A 523 -1.69 -14.07 14.36
CA ARG A 523 -0.63 -14.97 14.84
C ARG A 523 -1.10 -16.41 15.15
N VAL A 524 -2.34 -16.76 14.90
CA VAL A 524 -2.90 -18.01 15.46
C VAL A 524 -3.49 -18.95 14.42
N LEU A 525 -3.68 -18.65 13.17
CA LEU A 525 -4.17 -19.60 12.17
C LEU A 525 -3.97 -19.06 10.76
N TYR A 526 -2.90 -19.46 10.15
CA TYR A 526 -2.76 -19.32 8.71
C TYR A 526 -3.02 -20.68 8.04
N LYS A 527 -3.86 -20.71 7.02
CA LYS A 527 -4.13 -21.92 6.25
C LYS A 527 -3.32 -21.88 4.96
N VAL A 528 -2.59 -22.95 4.71
CA VAL A 528 -1.94 -23.17 3.42
C VAL A 528 -2.49 -24.44 2.81
N THR A 529 -2.78 -24.40 1.53
CA THR A 529 -3.39 -25.49 0.77
C THR A 529 -2.35 -26.16 -0.15
N GLY A 530 -2.63 -27.39 -0.59
CA GLY A 530 -1.81 -28.07 -1.60
C GLY A 530 -0.45 -28.61 -1.11
N LEU A 531 -0.13 -28.53 0.17
CA LEU A 531 1.13 -29.06 0.71
C LEU A 531 1.07 -30.60 0.82
N THR A 532 2.04 -31.26 0.21
CA THR A 532 2.24 -32.73 0.30
C THR A 532 3.70 -33.04 0.50
N GLY A 533 4.02 -34.07 1.30
CA GLY A 533 5.41 -34.47 1.56
C GLY A 533 6.09 -33.66 2.67
N GLU A 534 7.42 -33.67 2.68
CA GLU A 534 8.23 -32.96 3.69
C GLU A 534 8.47 -31.50 3.28
N TYR A 535 8.35 -30.59 4.25
CA TYR A 535 8.62 -29.17 4.10
C TYR A 535 9.15 -28.58 5.41
N THR A 536 9.91 -27.50 5.30
CA THR A 536 10.25 -26.62 6.42
C THR A 536 9.47 -25.32 6.26
N TRP A 537 9.22 -24.65 7.36
CA TRP A 537 8.55 -23.37 7.33
C TRP A 537 9.12 -22.41 8.36
N GLY A 538 8.94 -21.14 8.14
CA GLY A 538 9.34 -20.11 9.07
C GLY A 538 8.41 -18.92 9.00
N VAL A 539 8.39 -18.16 10.09
CA VAL A 539 7.57 -16.97 10.23
C VAL A 539 8.40 -15.85 10.86
N GLN A 540 8.27 -14.65 10.31
CA GLN A 540 8.81 -13.41 10.90
C GLN A 540 7.67 -12.47 11.29
N ALA A 541 7.93 -11.63 12.28
CA ALA A 541 7.08 -10.47 12.57
C ALA A 541 7.58 -9.26 11.78
N VAL A 542 6.65 -8.40 11.41
CA VAL A 542 6.89 -7.11 10.75
C VAL A 542 6.17 -6.02 11.56
N ASP A 543 6.87 -4.94 11.87
CA ASP A 543 6.35 -3.82 12.66
C ASP A 543 5.62 -2.78 11.79
N ASN A 544 5.11 -1.73 12.43
CA ASN A 544 4.43 -0.63 11.75
C ASN A 544 5.38 0.28 10.95
N ALA A 545 6.69 0.22 11.20
CA ALA A 545 7.73 0.85 10.36
C ALA A 545 8.13 -0.02 9.16
N LYS A 546 7.38 -1.10 8.87
CA LYS A 546 7.61 -2.05 7.76
C LYS A 546 8.95 -2.80 7.85
N VAL A 547 9.54 -2.91 9.04
CA VAL A 547 10.79 -3.64 9.25
C VAL A 547 10.51 -5.08 9.64
N GLY A 548 11.08 -6.02 8.90
CA GLY A 548 10.98 -7.45 9.19
C GLY A 548 12.01 -7.90 10.21
N GLY A 549 11.56 -8.62 11.25
CA GLY A 549 12.43 -9.30 12.21
C GLY A 549 13.04 -10.59 11.66
N PRO A 550 13.87 -11.30 12.43
CA PRO A 550 14.40 -12.59 12.02
C PRO A 550 13.29 -13.64 11.92
N PHE A 551 13.42 -14.55 10.97
CA PHE A 551 12.53 -15.70 10.87
C PHE A 551 12.76 -16.69 12.03
N ALA A 552 11.69 -17.07 12.72
CA ALA A 552 11.66 -18.28 13.52
C ALA A 552 11.38 -19.46 12.59
N ILE A 553 12.20 -20.51 12.68
CA ILE A 553 12.15 -21.65 11.77
C ILE A 553 11.66 -22.88 12.52
N PHE A 554 10.72 -23.61 11.94
CA PHE A 554 10.24 -24.90 12.38
C PHE A 554 10.74 -25.98 11.40
N GLY A 555 11.60 -26.84 11.87
CA GLY A 555 12.19 -27.93 11.09
C GLY A 555 12.06 -29.28 11.78
#